data_4530034e1a474e7d5a2bb80bcb1b45c1
#
_entry.id   4530034e1a474e7d5a2bb80bcb1b45c1
#
_cell.length_a   1.000
_cell.length_b   1.000
_cell.length_c   1.000
_cell.angle_alpha   90.00
_cell.angle_beta   90.00
_cell.angle_gamma   90.00
#
_symmetry.space_group_name_H-M   'P 1'
#
loop_
_entity.id
_entity.type
_entity.pdbx_description
1 polymer ?
#
loop_
_entity_poly.entity_id
_entity_poly.type
_entity_poly.pdbx_seq_one_letter_code
_entity_poly.pdbx_strand_id
1 'polypeptide(L)'
;FPQKLTKILEQEFAETERSLATTYSLLSREIDAIQEQITEIKNVPNVSQAILKEFAQITTELNNLRKANRNYDELQRLKQVAADYAATRDTIIADELLIIKNTVNREMDSITLEILGDATHMPPVLKLEKLNKYTFKTPNDGGTGAQYRGLITFDLANMAVTPIPFVVHDSVLLKNIERAVFSSIIKVYHNQRQQGKQVFMAY
;
A
#
# COMPACT_ATOMS: atom_id res chain seq x y z
N PHE A 1 16.93 -1.68 -2.32
CA PHE A 1 15.68 -1.01 -1.90
C PHE A 1 15.92 0.15 -0.92
N PRO A 2 16.74 0.05 0.15
CA PRO A 2 16.97 1.14 1.10
C PRO A 2 17.58 2.40 0.47
N GLN A 3 18.56 2.24 -0.42
CA GLN A 3 19.27 3.36 -1.03
C GLN A 3 18.43 4.27 -1.95
N LYS A 4 17.39 3.72 -2.59
CA LYS A 4 16.45 4.54 -3.38
C LYS A 4 15.52 5.36 -2.49
N LEU A 5 15.09 4.80 -1.36
CA LEU A 5 14.22 5.48 -0.40
C LEU A 5 14.96 6.63 0.30
N THR A 6 16.21 6.41 0.70
CA THR A 6 17.08 7.44 1.29
C THR A 6 17.27 8.61 0.33
N LYS A 7 17.51 8.33 -0.95
CA LYS A 7 17.71 9.37 -1.97
C LYS A 7 16.45 10.19 -2.25
N ILE A 8 15.28 9.58 -2.21
CA ILE A 8 13.99 10.28 -2.35
C ILE A 8 13.73 11.17 -1.13
N LEU A 9 13.98 10.67 0.08
CA LEU A 9 13.85 11.47 1.31
C LEU A 9 14.82 12.65 1.32
N GLU A 10 16.07 12.46 0.92
CA GLU A 10 17.05 13.55 0.80
C GLU A 10 16.61 14.62 -0.22
N GLN A 11 16.01 14.22 -1.33
CA GLN A 11 15.46 15.16 -2.31
C GLN A 11 14.26 15.93 -1.76
N GLU A 12 13.33 15.28 -1.10
CA GLU A 12 12.17 15.93 -0.46
C GLU A 12 12.61 16.88 0.66
N PHE A 13 13.58 16.50 1.48
CA PHE A 13 14.15 17.38 2.49
C PHE A 13 14.79 18.63 1.87
N ALA A 14 15.58 18.46 0.81
CA ALA A 14 16.22 19.57 0.12
C ALA A 14 15.20 20.53 -0.56
N GLU A 15 14.10 20.01 -1.11
CA GLU A 15 13.00 20.82 -1.67
C GLU A 15 12.24 21.57 -0.58
N THR A 16 11.98 20.93 0.55
CA THR A 16 11.30 21.54 1.70
C THR A 16 12.17 22.65 2.30
N GLU A 17 13.47 22.43 2.43
CA GLU A 17 14.44 23.42 2.92
C GLU A 17 14.53 24.64 1.99
N ARG A 18 14.54 24.43 0.67
CA ARG A 18 14.50 25.51 -0.33
C ARG A 18 13.20 26.31 -0.27
N SER A 19 12.07 25.63 -0.15
CA SER A 19 10.76 26.26 0.01
C SER A 19 10.70 27.11 1.27
N LEU A 20 11.20 26.60 2.39
CA LEU A 20 11.27 27.30 3.67
C LEU A 20 12.19 28.54 3.58
N ALA A 21 13.36 28.42 2.98
CA ALA A 21 14.30 29.50 2.76
C ALA A 21 13.71 30.61 1.86
N THR A 22 12.96 30.22 0.83
CA THR A 22 12.26 31.16 -0.05
C THR A 22 11.17 31.91 0.71
N THR A 23 10.36 31.18 1.49
CA THR A 23 9.30 31.76 2.33
C THR A 23 9.89 32.72 3.38
N TYR A 24 10.99 32.33 4.02
CA TYR A 24 11.70 33.18 4.97
C TYR A 24 12.21 34.47 4.32
N SER A 25 12.82 34.38 3.11
CA SER A 25 13.32 35.55 2.39
C SER A 25 12.19 36.52 1.98
N LEU A 26 11.01 35.99 1.59
CA LEU A 26 9.84 36.79 1.27
C LEU A 26 9.29 37.51 2.49
N LEU A 27 9.16 36.80 3.62
CA LEU A 27 8.72 37.38 4.89
C LEU A 27 9.68 38.46 5.39
N SER A 28 10.99 38.24 5.27
CA SER A 28 11.99 39.25 5.63
C SER A 28 11.86 40.51 4.80
N ARG A 29 11.66 40.41 3.48
CA ARG A 29 11.40 41.59 2.60
C ARG A 29 10.11 42.30 2.93
N GLU A 30 9.04 41.58 3.27
CA GLU A 30 7.77 42.19 3.72
C GLU A 30 7.95 42.95 5.04
N ILE A 31 8.73 42.39 5.98
CA ILE A 31 9.05 43.08 7.24
C ILE A 31 9.84 44.37 6.97
N ASP A 32 10.86 44.30 6.11
CA ASP A 32 11.68 45.48 5.77
C ASP A 32 10.83 46.57 5.10
N ALA A 33 9.95 46.19 4.15
CA ALA A 33 9.04 47.15 3.49
C ALA A 33 8.04 47.78 4.46
N ILE A 34 7.53 47.03 5.42
CA ILE A 34 6.63 47.55 6.47
C ILE A 34 7.37 48.50 7.42
N GLN A 35 8.63 48.19 7.77
CA GLN A 35 9.46 49.07 8.60
C GLN A 35 9.79 50.38 7.90
N GLU A 36 10.05 50.35 6.58
CA GLU A 36 10.25 51.54 5.77
C GLU A 36 8.98 52.40 5.75
N GLN A 37 7.80 51.83 5.52
CA GLN A 37 6.51 52.54 5.57
C GLN A 37 6.22 53.13 6.96
N ILE A 38 6.53 52.40 8.04
CA ILE A 38 6.39 52.92 9.40
C ILE A 38 7.31 54.15 9.63
N THR A 39 8.51 54.09 9.07
CA THR A 39 9.47 55.20 9.19
C THR A 39 9.03 56.44 8.41
N GLU A 40 8.51 56.25 7.20
CA GLU A 40 7.92 57.33 6.40
C GLU A 40 6.75 57.99 7.11
N ILE A 41 5.81 57.21 7.69
CA ILE A 41 4.65 57.72 8.42
C ILE A 41 5.08 58.44 9.69
N LYS A 42 6.10 58.01 10.41
CA LYS A 42 6.64 58.67 11.59
C LYS A 42 7.27 60.02 11.29
N ASN A 43 7.75 60.22 10.07
CA ASN A 43 8.37 61.50 9.64
C ASN A 43 7.38 62.52 9.08
N VAL A 44 6.07 62.18 9.00
CA VAL A 44 5.04 63.14 8.60
C VAL A 44 4.65 64.03 9.80
N PRO A 45 4.92 65.34 9.75
CA PRO A 45 4.78 66.22 10.91
C PRO A 45 3.34 66.63 11.15
N ASN A 46 2.41 65.79 11.34
CA ASN A 46 1.03 66.12 11.82
C ASN A 46 0.09 64.88 11.94
N VAL A 47 0.63 63.68 12.00
CA VAL A 47 -0.24 62.51 12.22
C VAL A 47 -0.46 62.32 13.72
N SER A 48 -1.71 62.40 14.17
CA SER A 48 -2.10 62.15 15.56
C SER A 48 -1.64 60.74 15.98
N GLN A 49 -1.06 60.61 17.20
CA GLN A 49 -0.69 59.29 17.77
C GLN A 49 -1.84 58.28 17.77
N ALA A 50 -3.07 58.76 17.85
CA ALA A 50 -4.27 57.92 17.77
C ALA A 50 -4.42 57.27 16.39
N ILE A 51 -4.19 58.00 15.29
CA ILE A 51 -4.26 57.48 13.91
C ILE A 51 -3.13 56.46 13.66
N LEU A 52 -1.93 56.71 14.16
CA LEU A 52 -0.82 55.75 14.05
C LEU A 52 -1.11 54.44 14.79
N LYS A 53 -1.73 54.52 15.97
CA LYS A 53 -2.13 53.36 16.75
C LYS A 53 -3.23 52.55 16.03
N GLU A 54 -4.23 53.22 15.50
CA GLU A 54 -5.31 52.57 14.73
C GLU A 54 -4.78 51.90 13.47
N PHE A 55 -3.90 52.57 12.72
CA PHE A 55 -3.23 52.03 11.55
C PHE A 55 -2.42 50.75 11.88
N ALA A 56 -1.65 50.80 12.99
CA ALA A 56 -0.88 49.64 13.44
C ALA A 56 -1.79 48.45 13.82
N GLN A 57 -2.92 48.72 14.46
CA GLN A 57 -3.91 47.67 14.80
C GLN A 57 -4.52 47.06 13.56
N ILE A 58 -4.99 47.87 12.60
CA ILE A 58 -5.59 47.41 11.35
C ILE A 58 -4.57 46.58 10.53
N THR A 59 -3.33 47.06 10.46
CA THR A 59 -2.27 46.37 9.74
C THR A 59 -1.97 44.98 10.36
N THR A 60 -1.93 44.91 11.70
CA THR A 60 -1.72 43.66 12.42
C THR A 60 -2.87 42.69 12.18
N GLU A 61 -4.11 43.16 12.24
CA GLU A 61 -5.30 42.35 12.00
C GLU A 61 -5.33 41.82 10.55
N LEU A 62 -5.04 42.72 9.57
CA LEU A 62 -4.94 42.34 8.16
C LEU A 62 -3.91 41.25 7.93
N ASN A 63 -2.72 41.36 8.54
CA ASN A 63 -1.69 40.34 8.41
C ASN A 63 -2.08 39.01 9.07
N ASN A 64 -2.77 39.06 10.21
CA ASN A 64 -3.29 37.84 10.85
C ASN A 64 -4.35 37.16 9.98
N LEU A 65 -5.26 37.95 9.39
CA LEU A 65 -6.28 37.41 8.47
C LEU A 65 -5.65 36.81 7.20
N ARG A 66 -4.65 37.48 6.63
CA ARG A 66 -3.91 36.96 5.47
C ARG A 66 -3.18 35.65 5.80
N LYS A 67 -2.59 35.56 6.99
CA LYS A 67 -1.95 34.31 7.46
C LYS A 67 -2.97 33.20 7.66
N ALA A 68 -4.12 33.51 8.25
CA ALA A 68 -5.20 32.55 8.44
C ALA A 68 -5.72 32.01 7.10
N ASN A 69 -5.94 32.87 6.12
CA ASN A 69 -6.37 32.47 4.78
C ASN A 69 -5.32 31.56 4.10
N ARG A 70 -4.05 31.94 4.12
CA ARG A 70 -2.98 31.09 3.57
C ARG A 70 -2.94 29.70 4.23
N ASN A 71 -3.07 29.66 5.56
CA ASN A 71 -3.11 28.38 6.29
C ASN A 71 -4.34 27.54 5.90
N TYR A 72 -5.48 28.19 5.68
CA TYR A 72 -6.68 27.51 5.22
C TYR A 72 -6.51 26.91 3.82
N ASP A 73 -5.97 27.69 2.88
CA ASP A 73 -5.72 27.26 1.51
C ASP A 73 -4.74 26.07 1.48
N GLU A 74 -3.67 26.15 2.26
CA GLU A 74 -2.70 25.06 2.39
C GLU A 74 -3.34 23.81 3.02
N LEU A 75 -4.18 23.96 4.03
CA LEU A 75 -4.93 22.85 4.61
C LEU A 75 -5.83 22.17 3.57
N GLN A 76 -6.52 22.94 2.72
CA GLN A 76 -7.35 22.38 1.66
C GLN A 76 -6.49 21.62 0.63
N ARG A 77 -5.37 22.23 0.23
CA ARG A 77 -4.41 21.59 -0.67
C ARG A 77 -3.90 20.25 -0.12
N LEU A 78 -3.49 20.23 1.15
CA LEU A 78 -2.99 19.02 1.80
C LEU A 78 -4.07 17.94 1.94
N LYS A 79 -5.32 18.33 2.21
CA LYS A 79 -6.45 17.39 2.24
C LYS A 79 -6.68 16.74 0.87
N GLN A 80 -6.61 17.55 -0.20
CA GLN A 80 -6.76 17.00 -1.57
C GLN A 80 -5.62 16.03 -1.90
N VAL A 81 -4.38 16.43 -1.65
CA VAL A 81 -3.20 15.57 -1.86
C VAL A 81 -3.32 14.26 -1.07
N ALA A 82 -3.75 14.31 0.18
CA ALA A 82 -3.95 13.11 0.98
C ALA A 82 -5.04 12.19 0.41
N ALA A 83 -6.12 12.76 -0.12
CA ALA A 83 -7.19 12.00 -0.78
C ALA A 83 -6.69 11.33 -2.08
N ASP A 84 -5.91 12.04 -2.88
CA ASP A 84 -5.34 11.55 -4.14
C ASP A 84 -4.35 10.40 -3.88
N TYR A 85 -3.49 10.52 -2.86
CA TYR A 85 -2.60 9.44 -2.44
C TYR A 85 -3.37 8.23 -1.91
N ALA A 86 -4.44 8.44 -1.15
CA ALA A 86 -5.27 7.34 -0.68
C ALA A 86 -5.93 6.58 -1.85
N ALA A 87 -6.47 7.29 -2.83
CA ALA A 87 -7.07 6.70 -4.03
C ALA A 87 -6.03 5.93 -4.86
N THR A 88 -4.85 6.51 -5.06
CA THR A 88 -3.74 5.86 -5.79
C THR A 88 -3.29 4.59 -5.07
N ARG A 89 -3.10 4.65 -3.75
CA ARG A 89 -2.75 3.48 -2.94
C ARG A 89 -3.79 2.37 -3.08
N ASP A 90 -5.07 2.71 -3.02
CA ASP A 90 -6.14 1.72 -3.09
C ASP A 90 -6.22 1.06 -4.48
N THR A 91 -5.94 1.81 -5.54
CA THR A 91 -5.80 1.28 -6.91
C THR A 91 -4.63 0.31 -7.00
N ILE A 92 -3.45 0.68 -6.52
CA ILE A 92 -2.25 -0.18 -6.53
C ILE A 92 -2.52 -1.48 -5.76
N ILE A 93 -3.14 -1.38 -4.59
CA ILE A 93 -3.50 -2.56 -3.78
C ILE A 93 -4.46 -3.47 -4.57
N ALA A 94 -5.49 -2.91 -5.21
CA ALA A 94 -6.45 -3.70 -5.99
C ALA A 94 -5.78 -4.42 -7.17
N ASP A 95 -4.88 -3.75 -7.89
CA ASP A 95 -4.14 -4.32 -9.02
C ASP A 95 -3.20 -5.44 -8.54
N GLU A 96 -2.46 -5.24 -7.46
CA GLU A 96 -1.58 -6.26 -6.88
C GLU A 96 -2.36 -7.49 -6.39
N LEU A 97 -3.49 -7.29 -5.70
CA LEU A 97 -4.35 -8.38 -5.26
C LEU A 97 -4.92 -9.16 -6.45
N LEU A 98 -5.23 -8.50 -7.56
CA LEU A 98 -5.68 -9.14 -8.78
C LEU A 98 -4.58 -10.01 -9.40
N ILE A 99 -3.35 -9.51 -9.46
CA ILE A 99 -2.18 -10.23 -9.97
C ILE A 99 -1.92 -11.48 -9.12
N ILE A 100 -1.85 -11.32 -7.79
CA ILE A 100 -1.63 -12.42 -6.85
C ILE A 100 -2.72 -13.48 -7.01
N LYS A 101 -3.99 -13.06 -6.96
CA LYS A 101 -5.14 -13.96 -7.12
C LYS A 101 -5.06 -14.76 -8.41
N ASN A 102 -4.80 -14.09 -9.54
CA ASN A 102 -4.76 -14.76 -10.85
C ASN A 102 -3.56 -15.71 -10.95
N THR A 103 -2.42 -15.33 -10.41
CA THR A 103 -1.20 -16.18 -10.42
C THR A 103 -1.40 -17.44 -9.59
N VAL A 104 -1.91 -17.31 -8.36
CA VAL A 104 -2.16 -18.47 -7.49
C VAL A 104 -3.25 -19.37 -8.05
N ASN A 105 -4.37 -18.81 -8.53
CA ASN A 105 -5.45 -19.60 -9.11
C ASN A 105 -4.97 -20.39 -10.34
N ARG A 106 -4.22 -19.77 -11.26
CA ARG A 106 -3.68 -20.43 -12.43
C ARG A 106 -2.77 -21.62 -12.06
N GLU A 107 -1.96 -21.45 -11.02
CA GLU A 107 -1.11 -22.54 -10.53
C GLU A 107 -1.93 -23.64 -9.87
N MET A 108 -2.96 -23.29 -9.10
CA MET A 108 -3.91 -24.26 -8.56
C MET A 108 -4.64 -25.05 -9.65
N ASP A 109 -5.02 -24.40 -10.74
CA ASP A 109 -5.62 -25.05 -11.91
C ASP A 109 -4.66 -26.11 -12.50
N SER A 110 -3.39 -25.73 -12.71
CA SER A 110 -2.35 -26.60 -13.23
C SER A 110 -2.11 -27.82 -12.33
N ILE A 111 -1.93 -27.60 -11.03
CA ILE A 111 -1.72 -28.66 -10.05
C ILE A 111 -2.93 -29.56 -9.92
N THR A 112 -4.15 -29.01 -9.96
CA THR A 112 -5.39 -29.80 -9.91
C THR A 112 -5.46 -30.76 -11.11
N LEU A 113 -5.13 -30.27 -12.31
CA LEU A 113 -5.09 -31.09 -13.51
C LEU A 113 -4.01 -32.20 -13.42
N GLU A 114 -2.83 -31.90 -12.86
CA GLU A 114 -1.77 -32.88 -12.63
C GLU A 114 -2.20 -33.97 -11.63
N ILE A 115 -2.92 -33.59 -10.56
CA ILE A 115 -3.38 -34.51 -9.51
C ILE A 115 -4.51 -35.42 -10.02
N LEU A 116 -5.49 -34.86 -10.74
CA LEU A 116 -6.73 -35.55 -11.10
C LEU A 116 -6.73 -36.14 -12.52
N GLY A 117 -5.86 -35.61 -13.37
CA GLY A 117 -5.70 -36.12 -14.74
C GLY A 117 -6.80 -35.74 -15.72
N ASP A 118 -7.80 -34.98 -15.26
CA ASP A 118 -8.92 -34.54 -16.09
C ASP A 118 -9.38 -33.11 -15.70
N ALA A 119 -10.09 -32.48 -16.63
CA ALA A 119 -10.64 -31.15 -16.44
C ALA A 119 -12.09 -31.13 -15.90
N THR A 120 -12.63 -32.28 -15.49
CA THR A 120 -14.03 -32.38 -14.99
C THR A 120 -14.16 -31.89 -13.57
N HIS A 121 -13.07 -31.92 -12.82
CA HIS A 121 -13.02 -31.44 -11.44
C HIS A 121 -12.62 -29.96 -11.39
N MET A 122 -13.41 -29.17 -10.69
CA MET A 122 -13.11 -27.75 -10.51
C MET A 122 -11.97 -27.57 -9.50
N PRO A 123 -10.95 -26.78 -9.85
CA PRO A 123 -9.89 -26.43 -8.93
C PRO A 123 -10.39 -25.58 -7.76
N PRO A 124 -9.67 -25.53 -6.65
CA PRO A 124 -9.97 -24.60 -5.59
C PRO A 124 -9.80 -23.15 -6.08
N VAL A 125 -10.58 -22.24 -5.53
CA VAL A 125 -10.60 -20.82 -5.93
C VAL A 125 -10.28 -19.93 -4.76
N LEU A 126 -9.21 -19.16 -4.90
CA LEU A 126 -8.86 -18.06 -4.01
C LEU A 126 -9.48 -16.76 -4.54
N LYS A 127 -10.23 -16.05 -3.70
CA LYS A 127 -10.69 -14.68 -3.96
C LYS A 127 -10.05 -13.76 -2.94
N LEU A 128 -9.39 -12.70 -3.41
CA LEU A 128 -8.83 -11.63 -2.61
C LEU A 128 -9.67 -10.38 -2.84
N GLU A 129 -10.35 -9.91 -1.80
CA GLU A 129 -11.20 -8.72 -1.90
C GLU A 129 -10.47 -7.47 -1.37
N LYS A 130 -9.70 -7.64 -0.29
CA LYS A 130 -8.87 -6.61 0.35
C LYS A 130 -7.67 -7.29 0.98
N LEU A 131 -6.67 -6.52 1.45
CA LEU A 131 -5.45 -7.04 2.07
C LEU A 131 -5.70 -8.05 3.21
N ASN A 132 -6.80 -7.91 3.93
CA ASN A 132 -7.14 -8.76 5.07
C ASN A 132 -8.50 -9.48 4.89
N LYS A 133 -9.02 -9.52 3.68
CA LYS A 133 -10.29 -10.17 3.38
C LYS A 133 -10.15 -11.06 2.16
N TYR A 134 -10.20 -12.35 2.40
CA TYR A 134 -10.14 -13.38 1.36
C TYR A 134 -11.20 -14.46 1.59
N THR A 135 -11.49 -15.20 0.54
CA THR A 135 -12.26 -16.45 0.61
C THR A 135 -11.55 -17.51 -0.20
N PHE A 136 -11.54 -18.74 0.34
CA PHE A 136 -11.02 -19.93 -0.30
C PHE A 136 -12.13 -21.00 -0.34
N LYS A 137 -12.40 -21.56 -1.51
CA LYS A 137 -13.47 -22.55 -1.69
C LYS A 137 -13.06 -23.57 -2.73
N THR A 138 -13.49 -24.82 -2.52
CA THR A 138 -13.46 -25.86 -3.54
C THR A 138 -14.88 -25.96 -4.14
N PRO A 139 -15.11 -25.43 -5.34
CA PRO A 139 -16.44 -25.40 -5.95
C PRO A 139 -16.95 -26.83 -6.25
N ASN A 140 -18.24 -27.04 -6.11
CA ASN A 140 -18.96 -28.27 -6.49
C ASN A 140 -18.48 -29.57 -5.82
N ASP A 141 -17.61 -29.47 -4.82
CA ASP A 141 -17.10 -30.62 -4.09
C ASP A 141 -17.08 -30.31 -2.59
N GLY A 142 -18.16 -30.70 -1.90
CA GLY A 142 -18.34 -30.49 -0.46
C GLY A 142 -17.72 -31.61 0.40
N GLY A 143 -17.12 -32.61 -0.22
CA GLY A 143 -16.50 -33.73 0.50
C GLY A 143 -15.25 -33.32 1.27
N THR A 144 -15.05 -33.91 2.45
CA THR A 144 -13.87 -33.63 3.29
C THR A 144 -12.56 -33.88 2.54
N GLY A 145 -12.50 -34.97 1.75
CA GLY A 145 -11.32 -35.30 0.94
C GLY A 145 -10.99 -34.24 -0.12
N ALA A 146 -12.01 -33.67 -0.75
CA ALA A 146 -11.85 -32.59 -1.71
C ALA A 146 -11.38 -31.29 -1.07
N GLN A 147 -11.87 -30.98 0.12
CA GLN A 147 -11.42 -29.81 0.87
C GLN A 147 -9.93 -29.95 1.24
N TYR A 148 -9.50 -31.09 1.75
CA TYR A 148 -8.08 -31.35 2.06
C TYR A 148 -7.20 -31.35 0.82
N ARG A 149 -7.64 -31.95 -0.28
CA ARG A 149 -6.97 -31.83 -1.57
C ARG A 149 -6.81 -30.38 -2.00
N GLY A 150 -7.90 -29.58 -1.85
CA GLY A 150 -7.87 -28.15 -2.14
C GLY A 150 -6.82 -27.39 -1.33
N LEU A 151 -6.67 -27.68 -0.04
CA LEU A 151 -5.64 -27.10 0.81
C LEU A 151 -4.23 -27.49 0.35
N ILE A 152 -4.00 -28.76 0.06
CA ILE A 152 -2.72 -29.23 -0.46
C ILE A 152 -2.38 -28.54 -1.80
N THR A 153 -3.36 -28.44 -2.70
CA THR A 153 -3.19 -27.72 -3.98
C THR A 153 -2.82 -26.25 -3.77
N PHE A 154 -3.46 -25.58 -2.80
CA PHE A 154 -3.17 -24.20 -2.45
C PHE A 154 -1.75 -24.04 -1.89
N ASP A 155 -1.33 -24.91 -0.98
CA ASP A 155 0.02 -24.87 -0.41
C ASP A 155 1.10 -25.09 -1.46
N LEU A 156 0.88 -26.05 -2.36
CA LEU A 156 1.79 -26.33 -3.47
C LEU A 156 1.85 -25.17 -4.47
N ALA A 157 0.70 -24.56 -4.79
CA ALA A 157 0.64 -23.40 -5.66
C ALA A 157 1.39 -22.20 -5.06
N ASN A 158 1.18 -21.93 -3.76
CA ASN A 158 1.94 -20.89 -3.08
C ASN A 158 3.44 -21.19 -3.06
N MET A 159 3.83 -22.44 -2.81
CA MET A 159 5.23 -22.84 -2.85
C MET A 159 5.83 -22.63 -4.24
N ALA A 160 5.09 -22.93 -5.32
CA ALA A 160 5.56 -22.77 -6.69
C ALA A 160 5.77 -21.28 -7.07
N VAL A 161 4.84 -20.40 -6.69
CA VAL A 161 4.87 -18.99 -7.09
C VAL A 161 5.59 -18.04 -6.12
N THR A 162 6.07 -18.56 -4.99
CA THR A 162 6.77 -17.79 -3.97
C THR A 162 8.15 -18.36 -3.66
N PRO A 163 9.04 -17.63 -2.97
CA PRO A 163 10.33 -18.15 -2.51
C PRO A 163 10.25 -19.17 -1.36
N ILE A 164 9.06 -19.61 -0.94
CA ILE A 164 8.90 -20.59 0.14
C ILE A 164 9.63 -21.88 -0.25
N PRO A 165 10.62 -22.34 0.54
CA PRO A 165 11.46 -23.47 0.18
C PRO A 165 10.84 -24.83 0.50
N PHE A 166 9.89 -24.87 1.43
CA PHE A 166 9.24 -26.12 1.84
C PHE A 166 7.83 -25.89 2.40
N VAL A 167 7.06 -26.96 2.41
CA VAL A 167 5.79 -27.10 3.11
C VAL A 167 5.78 -28.38 3.96
N VAL A 168 4.93 -28.41 4.99
CA VAL A 168 4.74 -29.58 5.87
C VAL A 168 3.27 -29.96 5.84
N HIS A 169 2.98 -31.18 5.40
CA HIS A 169 1.62 -31.71 5.39
C HIS A 169 1.45 -32.80 6.45
N ASP A 170 0.49 -32.61 7.33
CA ASP A 170 0.14 -33.58 8.38
C ASP A 170 -0.71 -34.73 7.80
N SER A 171 -0.62 -35.88 8.45
CA SER A 171 -1.42 -37.07 8.17
C SER A 171 -2.93 -36.82 8.13
N VAL A 172 -3.43 -35.85 8.89
CA VAL A 172 -4.86 -35.47 8.89
C VAL A 172 -5.32 -35.02 7.51
N LEU A 173 -4.47 -34.29 6.76
CA LEU A 173 -4.80 -33.86 5.40
C LEU A 173 -4.89 -35.03 4.43
N LEU A 174 -4.11 -36.08 4.65
CA LEU A 174 -3.92 -37.17 3.71
C LEU A 174 -4.87 -38.34 3.94
N LYS A 175 -5.29 -38.60 5.20
CA LYS A 175 -6.14 -39.75 5.58
C LYS A 175 -7.50 -39.80 4.90
N ASN A 176 -8.05 -38.64 4.56
CA ASN A 176 -9.38 -38.53 3.97
C ASN A 176 -9.36 -38.40 2.44
N ILE A 177 -8.18 -38.52 1.83
CA ILE A 177 -8.00 -38.45 0.39
C ILE A 177 -8.07 -39.86 -0.19
N GLU A 178 -8.77 -40.02 -1.30
CA GLU A 178 -8.88 -41.27 -2.04
C GLU A 178 -7.47 -41.79 -2.46
N ARG A 179 -7.23 -43.09 -2.35
CA ARG A 179 -5.90 -43.71 -2.58
C ARG A 179 -5.34 -43.36 -3.95
N ALA A 180 -6.15 -43.34 -4.99
CA ALA A 180 -5.70 -43.00 -6.35
C ALA A 180 -5.20 -41.56 -6.42
N VAL A 181 -5.97 -40.60 -5.85
CA VAL A 181 -5.62 -39.21 -5.78
C VAL A 181 -4.38 -38.98 -4.90
N PHE A 182 -4.27 -39.68 -3.78
CA PHE A 182 -3.09 -39.66 -2.92
C PHE A 182 -1.81 -40.04 -3.69
N SER A 183 -1.88 -41.10 -4.50
CA SER A 183 -0.74 -41.53 -5.33
C SER A 183 -0.31 -40.44 -6.33
N SER A 184 -1.25 -39.71 -6.89
CA SER A 184 -0.96 -38.56 -7.77
C SER A 184 -0.32 -37.40 -6.99
N ILE A 185 -0.83 -37.08 -5.79
CA ILE A 185 -0.24 -36.06 -4.93
C ILE A 185 1.21 -36.36 -4.59
N ILE A 186 1.55 -37.63 -4.29
CA ILE A 186 2.94 -38.04 -4.04
C ILE A 186 3.83 -37.81 -5.25
N LYS A 187 3.33 -38.04 -6.47
CA LYS A 187 4.06 -37.70 -7.70
C LYS A 187 4.35 -36.22 -7.82
N VAL A 188 3.34 -35.37 -7.55
CA VAL A 188 3.50 -33.92 -7.54
C VAL A 188 4.54 -33.48 -6.50
N TYR A 189 4.50 -34.06 -5.29
CA TYR A 189 5.52 -33.79 -4.26
C TYR A 189 6.93 -34.14 -4.74
N HIS A 190 7.09 -35.30 -5.43
CA HIS A 190 8.37 -35.68 -5.98
C HIS A 190 8.88 -34.68 -7.03
N ASN A 191 7.98 -34.16 -7.88
CA ASN A 191 8.31 -33.20 -8.91
C ASN A 191 8.80 -31.86 -8.33
N GLN A 192 8.30 -31.43 -7.14
CA GLN A 192 8.76 -30.23 -6.48
C GLN A 192 10.26 -30.23 -6.14
N ARG A 193 10.82 -31.41 -5.88
CA ARG A 193 12.27 -31.57 -5.65
C ARG A 193 13.13 -31.12 -6.84
N GLN A 194 12.64 -31.30 -8.05
CA GLN A 194 13.37 -30.90 -9.28
C GLN A 194 13.44 -29.35 -9.38
N GLN A 195 12.55 -28.64 -8.68
CA GLN A 195 12.52 -27.19 -8.59
C GLN A 195 13.26 -26.66 -7.35
N GLY A 196 13.99 -27.51 -6.63
CA GLY A 196 14.68 -27.12 -5.39
C GLY A 196 13.76 -26.91 -4.19
N LYS A 197 12.51 -27.37 -4.26
CA LYS A 197 11.52 -27.29 -3.19
C LYS A 197 11.41 -28.61 -2.43
N GLN A 198 10.95 -28.54 -1.18
CA GLN A 198 10.79 -29.73 -0.33
C GLN A 198 9.36 -29.81 0.23
N VAL A 199 8.81 -31.02 0.24
CA VAL A 199 7.56 -31.31 0.94
C VAL A 199 7.86 -32.34 2.03
N PHE A 200 7.60 -31.96 3.28
CA PHE A 200 7.66 -32.88 4.41
C PHE A 200 6.26 -33.40 4.68
N MET A 201 6.18 -34.71 4.87
CA MET A 201 4.94 -35.38 5.14
C MET A 201 5.05 -36.14 6.46
N ALA A 202 4.21 -35.79 7.43
CA ALA A 202 4.02 -36.56 8.63
C ALA A 202 2.97 -37.65 8.33
N TYR A 203 3.32 -38.93 8.53
CA TYR A 203 2.46 -40.08 8.21
C TYR A 203 2.22 -40.99 9.42
#